data_140091c307c3af576b5b22fb5972afd3
#
_entry.id   140091c307c3af576b5b22fb5972afd3
#
_cell.length_a   1.000
_cell.length_b   1.000
_cell.length_c   1.000
_cell.angle_alpha   90.00
_cell.angle_beta   90.00
_cell.angle_gamma   90.00
#
_symmetry.space_group_name_H-M   'P 1'
#
loop_
_entity.id
_entity.type
_entity.pdbx_description
1 polymer ?
#
loop_
_entity_poly.entity_id
_entity_poly.type
_entity_poly.pdbx_seq_one_letter_code
_entity_poly.pdbx_strand_id
1 'polypeptide(L)'
;MLVHVKRDELLAIAAQTAKAAPKTATSEAVLGIHVEADSRRSMLTLTATNYEIVIRASMGASVEQSGSVVISAALFPAAIASLPEQDVDLETEHPGQLTIRSGHARFRLSALSGDKYPMPELPFPDDTLPVSGLRSLARNTLFAVAEDGVPSPPMKCVRLHVGPDGLKASASNGFCIMEADGDKQCKGQIELLLPARSLKVLASLSNDSDVYEMGVTGKSLVFWSGTLLFSARLVEGKFPNTSGIFEQFKCQYSVHLDAAEFIRALEVAESVSESNHRVELTFGEHEITVSAESACGRSSAPFKALVLNAPKQPFYYNSRKLLEYLRLEKEKITLEFDKFGLLVVRSGSTRYVQSPMRAPVQAAETGKAA
;
A
#
# COMPACT_ATOMS: atom_id res chain seq x y z
N MET A 1 -22.08 26.16 15.76
CA MET A 1 -22.38 24.88 15.05
C MET A 1 -23.23 24.01 15.97
N LEU A 2 -24.37 23.51 15.47
CA LEU A 2 -25.19 22.51 16.17
C LEU A 2 -25.69 21.50 15.14
N VAL A 3 -25.34 20.21 15.34
CA VAL A 3 -25.53 19.12 14.37
C VAL A 3 -25.95 17.84 15.07
N HIS A 4 -26.94 17.17 14.51
CA HIS A 4 -27.40 15.85 14.95
C HIS A 4 -27.09 14.81 13.90
N VAL A 5 -26.42 13.71 14.30
CA VAL A 5 -25.94 12.65 13.43
C VAL A 5 -26.05 11.28 14.07
N LYS A 6 -25.90 10.23 13.26
CA LYS A 6 -25.74 8.86 13.76
C LYS A 6 -24.28 8.54 14.05
N ARG A 7 -24.01 7.93 15.21
CA ARG A 7 -22.67 7.59 15.71
C ARG A 7 -21.86 6.78 14.71
N ASP A 8 -22.45 5.68 14.19
CA ASP A 8 -21.71 4.75 13.34
C ASP A 8 -21.32 5.38 12.00
N GLU A 9 -22.19 6.22 11.43
CA GLU A 9 -21.88 6.97 10.21
C GLU A 9 -20.81 8.04 10.45
N LEU A 10 -20.93 8.78 11.55
CA LEU A 10 -19.93 9.76 11.95
C LEU A 10 -18.56 9.12 12.21
N LEU A 11 -18.55 7.97 12.92
CA LEU A 11 -17.34 7.22 13.20
C LEU A 11 -16.67 6.75 11.90
N ALA A 12 -17.44 6.25 10.94
CA ALA A 12 -16.92 5.78 9.66
C ALA A 12 -16.18 6.90 8.92
N ILE A 13 -16.81 8.07 8.73
CA ILE A 13 -16.18 9.18 8.01
C ILE A 13 -15.02 9.82 8.82
N ALA A 14 -15.13 9.87 10.16
CA ALA A 14 -14.06 10.39 11.01
C ALA A 14 -12.82 9.50 10.96
N ALA A 15 -12.99 8.17 11.05
CA ALA A 15 -11.90 7.21 10.97
C ALA A 15 -11.24 7.19 9.57
N GLN A 16 -12.02 7.35 8.51
CA GLN A 16 -11.49 7.47 7.15
C GLN A 16 -10.68 8.75 7.00
N THR A 17 -11.23 9.89 7.38
CA THR A 17 -10.60 11.20 7.22
C THR A 17 -9.33 11.32 8.05
N ALA A 18 -9.31 10.80 9.27
CA ALA A 18 -8.13 10.80 10.16
C ALA A 18 -6.87 10.19 9.52
N LYS A 19 -7.02 9.30 8.53
CA LYS A 19 -5.88 8.65 7.86
C LYS A 19 -5.02 9.61 7.02
N ALA A 20 -5.56 10.77 6.64
CA ALA A 20 -4.80 11.81 5.96
C ALA A 20 -4.02 12.73 6.90
N ALA A 21 -4.44 12.84 8.17
CA ALA A 21 -3.75 13.70 9.13
C ALA A 21 -2.36 13.10 9.48
N PRO A 22 -1.30 13.93 9.53
CA PRO A 22 0.02 13.47 9.94
C PRO A 22 0.08 13.27 11.46
N LYS A 23 1.01 12.43 11.92
CA LYS A 23 1.26 12.22 13.37
C LYS A 23 2.01 13.38 14.00
N THR A 24 2.79 14.09 13.21
CA THR A 24 3.59 15.25 13.61
C THR A 24 3.53 16.31 12.51
N ALA A 25 3.36 17.56 12.88
CA ALA A 25 3.38 18.69 11.96
C ALA A 25 3.80 19.97 12.69
N THR A 26 4.32 20.96 11.96
CA THR A 26 4.66 22.28 12.49
C THR A 26 3.39 23.09 12.82
N SER A 27 2.32 22.89 12.06
CA SER A 27 1.03 23.52 12.29
C SER A 27 0.11 22.59 13.05
N GLU A 28 -0.38 23.01 14.22
CA GLU A 28 -1.34 22.25 15.02
C GLU A 28 -2.64 21.96 14.25
N ALA A 29 -3.09 22.87 13.41
CA ALA A 29 -4.30 22.69 12.62
C ALA A 29 -4.24 21.48 11.69
N VAL A 30 -3.07 21.16 11.10
CA VAL A 30 -2.89 20.03 10.18
C VAL A 30 -2.93 18.68 10.92
N LEU A 31 -2.67 18.66 12.23
CA LEU A 31 -2.84 17.45 13.06
C LEU A 31 -4.32 17.11 13.30
N GLY A 32 -5.22 17.99 12.89
CA GLY A 32 -6.65 17.87 13.10
C GLY A 32 -7.42 17.46 11.84
N ILE A 33 -8.71 17.25 12.06
CA ILE A 33 -9.74 17.12 11.04
C ILE A 33 -10.52 18.43 11.05
N HIS A 34 -10.69 19.06 9.91
CA HIS A 34 -11.64 20.14 9.71
C HIS A 34 -13.04 19.55 9.61
N VAL A 35 -13.91 19.92 10.51
CA VAL A 35 -15.32 19.53 10.59
C VAL A 35 -16.16 20.74 10.21
N GLU A 36 -16.96 20.62 9.17
CA GLU A 36 -17.81 21.69 8.64
C GLU A 36 -19.26 21.22 8.55
N ALA A 37 -20.17 21.97 9.14
CA ALA A 37 -21.60 21.75 9.08
C ALA A 37 -22.27 22.85 8.23
N ASP A 38 -23.02 22.44 7.21
CA ASP A 38 -23.75 23.31 6.30
C ASP A 38 -25.27 23.05 6.43
N SER A 39 -25.98 24.00 7.02
CA SER A 39 -27.44 23.90 7.22
C SER A 39 -28.23 24.00 5.91
N ARG A 40 -27.68 24.69 4.88
CA ARG A 40 -28.36 24.83 3.58
C ARG A 40 -28.35 23.52 2.80
N ARG A 41 -27.27 22.75 2.93
CA ARG A 41 -27.11 21.44 2.27
C ARG A 41 -27.52 20.27 3.14
N SER A 42 -27.77 20.50 4.43
CA SER A 42 -27.98 19.45 5.45
C SER A 42 -26.86 18.42 5.44
N MET A 43 -25.61 18.89 5.42
CA MET A 43 -24.41 18.07 5.27
C MET A 43 -23.40 18.37 6.37
N LEU A 44 -22.75 17.32 6.84
CA LEU A 44 -21.52 17.36 7.63
C LEU A 44 -20.36 16.88 6.78
N THR A 45 -19.32 17.69 6.65
CA THR A 45 -18.12 17.39 5.85
C THR A 45 -16.89 17.40 6.73
N LEU A 46 -16.10 16.34 6.65
CA LEU A 46 -14.83 16.18 7.31
C LEU A 46 -13.70 16.22 6.28
N THR A 47 -12.67 17.04 6.53
CA THR A 47 -11.49 17.13 5.64
C THR A 47 -10.22 17.03 6.46
N ALA A 48 -9.28 16.20 6.02
CA ALA A 48 -7.92 16.16 6.56
C ALA A 48 -6.88 16.11 5.44
N THR A 49 -5.69 16.63 5.72
CA THR A 49 -4.57 16.66 4.78
C THR A 49 -3.23 16.65 5.51
N ASN A 50 -2.22 16.11 4.83
CA ASN A 50 -0.81 16.27 5.17
C ASN A 50 -0.03 17.00 4.05
N TYR A 51 -0.73 17.75 3.20
CA TYR A 51 -0.25 18.41 1.98
C TYR A 51 0.10 17.48 0.80
N GLU A 52 0.29 16.18 1.04
CA GLU A 52 0.51 15.16 -0.01
C GLU A 52 -0.77 14.40 -0.32
N ILE A 53 -1.57 14.14 0.71
CA ILE A 53 -2.84 13.43 0.65
C ILE A 53 -3.94 14.35 1.20
N VAL A 54 -5.09 14.31 0.58
CA VAL A 54 -6.32 14.90 1.11
C VAL A 54 -7.40 13.82 1.16
N ILE A 55 -8.11 13.74 2.26
CA ILE A 55 -9.33 12.95 2.37
C ILE A 55 -10.45 13.92 2.78
N ARG A 56 -11.53 13.91 2.00
CA ARG A 56 -12.77 14.57 2.31
C ARG A 56 -13.90 13.55 2.31
N ALA A 57 -14.61 13.47 3.42
CA ALA A 57 -15.76 12.60 3.54
C ALA A 57 -16.97 13.41 4.04
N SER A 58 -18.14 13.15 3.47
CA SER A 58 -19.37 13.89 3.80
C SER A 58 -20.48 12.90 4.13
N MET A 59 -21.42 13.34 4.97
CA MET A 59 -22.63 12.60 5.30
C MET A 59 -23.81 13.55 5.43
N GLY A 60 -25.02 13.05 5.23
CA GLY A 60 -26.24 13.79 5.57
C GLY A 60 -26.33 14.01 7.07
N ALA A 61 -26.74 15.20 7.48
CA ALA A 61 -26.87 15.57 8.89
C ALA A 61 -28.05 16.54 9.11
N SER A 62 -28.67 16.46 10.27
CA SER A 62 -29.60 17.51 10.70
C SER A 62 -28.77 18.66 11.27
N VAL A 63 -28.63 19.72 10.51
CA VAL A 63 -27.81 20.89 10.88
C VAL A 63 -28.71 22.03 11.27
N GLU A 64 -28.80 22.35 12.56
CA GLU A 64 -29.53 23.48 13.07
C GLU A 64 -28.77 24.81 12.92
N GLN A 65 -27.44 24.73 13.16
CA GLN A 65 -26.55 25.88 13.05
C GLN A 65 -25.27 25.50 12.31
N SER A 66 -25.00 26.17 11.18
CA SER A 66 -23.78 26.05 10.44
C SER A 66 -22.55 26.51 11.22
N GLY A 67 -21.38 25.97 10.88
CA GLY A 67 -20.12 26.39 11.46
C GLY A 67 -19.01 25.37 11.16
N SER A 68 -17.79 25.72 11.53
CA SER A 68 -16.64 24.83 11.34
C SER A 68 -15.65 24.90 12.49
N VAL A 69 -15.00 23.78 12.75
CA VAL A 69 -13.96 23.62 13.76
C VAL A 69 -12.87 22.66 13.27
N VAL A 70 -11.68 22.78 13.85
CA VAL A 70 -10.61 21.80 13.69
C VAL A 70 -10.44 21.03 14.98
N ILE A 71 -10.52 19.72 14.92
CA ILE A 71 -10.45 18.83 16.07
C ILE A 71 -9.36 17.79 15.87
N SER A 72 -8.68 17.36 16.94
CA SER A 72 -7.61 16.36 16.88
C SER A 72 -8.05 15.10 16.13
N ALA A 73 -7.29 14.72 15.08
CA ALA A 73 -7.55 13.54 14.27
C ALA A 73 -7.39 12.23 15.06
N ALA A 74 -6.61 12.23 16.13
CA ALA A 74 -6.45 11.06 17.00
C ALA A 74 -7.60 10.94 18.01
N LEU A 75 -8.03 12.07 18.59
CA LEU A 75 -9.02 12.05 19.67
C LEU A 75 -10.46 11.99 19.17
N PHE A 76 -10.78 12.61 18.05
CA PHE A 76 -12.16 12.70 17.57
C PHE A 76 -12.77 11.33 17.25
N PRO A 77 -12.17 10.46 16.39
CA PRO A 77 -12.72 9.13 16.16
C PRO A 77 -12.76 8.27 17.43
N ALA A 78 -11.76 8.39 18.31
CA ALA A 78 -11.70 7.64 19.57
C ALA A 78 -12.84 8.03 20.53
N ALA A 79 -13.13 9.33 20.64
CA ALA A 79 -14.24 9.83 21.43
C ALA A 79 -15.59 9.32 20.90
N ILE A 80 -15.80 9.38 19.57
CA ILE A 80 -17.04 8.89 18.93
C ILE A 80 -17.20 7.39 19.15
N ALA A 81 -16.14 6.61 19.00
CA ALA A 81 -16.17 5.14 19.19
C ALA A 81 -16.61 4.71 20.61
N SER A 82 -16.33 5.55 21.62
CA SER A 82 -16.68 5.28 23.02
C SER A 82 -18.10 5.73 23.44
N LEU A 83 -18.85 6.39 22.53
CA LEU A 83 -20.19 6.85 22.83
C LEU A 83 -21.17 5.69 23.01
N PRO A 84 -22.12 5.75 24.00
CA PRO A 84 -23.02 4.63 24.28
C PRO A 84 -24.18 4.51 23.32
N GLU A 85 -24.66 5.61 22.76
CA GLU A 85 -25.90 5.64 21.95
C GLU A 85 -25.64 6.03 20.50
N GLN A 86 -26.62 5.74 19.64
CA GLN A 86 -26.51 6.02 18.20
C GLN A 86 -26.73 7.49 17.84
N ASP A 87 -27.51 8.21 18.65
CA ASP A 87 -27.76 9.63 18.41
C ASP A 87 -26.65 10.46 19.04
N VAL A 88 -26.05 11.32 18.23
CA VAL A 88 -24.90 12.16 18.61
C VAL A 88 -25.16 13.60 18.24
N ASP A 89 -24.98 14.48 19.21
CA ASP A 89 -25.01 15.94 19.02
C ASP A 89 -23.59 16.49 19.05
N LEU A 90 -23.25 17.28 18.04
CA LEU A 90 -22.01 18.07 17.97
C LEU A 90 -22.33 19.54 18.15
N GLU A 91 -21.76 20.18 19.17
CA GLU A 91 -22.06 21.55 19.50
C GLU A 91 -20.82 22.38 19.81
N THR A 92 -20.74 23.57 19.26
CA THR A 92 -19.75 24.61 19.62
C THR A 92 -20.38 25.70 20.43
N GLU A 93 -20.57 25.50 21.75
CA GLU A 93 -21.11 26.48 22.66
C GLU A 93 -20.11 27.62 22.94
N HIS A 94 -18.83 27.29 23.01
CA HIS A 94 -17.76 28.22 23.35
C HIS A 94 -16.65 28.17 22.29
N PRO A 95 -16.00 29.33 22.00
CA PRO A 95 -14.82 29.36 21.15
C PRO A 95 -13.72 28.39 21.67
N GLY A 96 -13.13 27.64 20.78
CA GLY A 96 -12.04 26.73 21.14
C GLY A 96 -12.46 25.38 21.73
N GLN A 97 -13.76 25.04 21.69
CA GLN A 97 -14.26 23.78 22.24
C GLN A 97 -15.36 23.17 21.39
N LEU A 98 -15.27 21.85 21.14
CA LEU A 98 -16.36 21.02 20.62
C LEU A 98 -16.92 20.16 21.74
N THR A 99 -18.21 20.26 21.98
CA THR A 99 -18.98 19.39 22.85
C THR A 99 -19.62 18.27 22.02
N ILE A 100 -19.45 17.02 22.43
CA ILE A 100 -20.06 15.83 21.83
C ILE A 100 -20.97 15.23 22.89
N ARG A 101 -22.26 15.02 22.57
CA ARG A 101 -23.24 14.43 23.48
C ARG A 101 -23.84 13.18 22.86
N SER A 102 -24.10 12.17 23.68
CA SER A 102 -24.82 10.94 23.29
C SER A 102 -25.44 10.35 24.55
N GLY A 103 -26.75 10.41 24.68
CA GLY A 103 -27.46 10.07 25.91
C GLY A 103 -26.94 10.85 27.11
N HIS A 104 -26.45 10.12 28.12
CA HIS A 104 -25.83 10.73 29.30
C HIS A 104 -24.33 11.04 29.15
N ALA A 105 -23.69 10.54 28.10
CA ALA A 105 -22.26 10.78 27.86
C ALA A 105 -22.02 12.16 27.25
N ARG A 106 -20.95 12.82 27.73
CA ARG A 106 -20.54 14.14 27.22
C ARG A 106 -19.03 14.21 27.16
N PHE A 107 -18.49 14.56 25.97
CA PHE A 107 -17.11 14.95 25.79
C PHE A 107 -17.01 16.45 25.56
N ARG A 108 -15.92 17.03 26.01
CA ARG A 108 -15.50 18.39 25.68
C ARG A 108 -14.08 18.33 25.18
N LEU A 109 -13.89 18.50 23.88
CA LEU A 109 -12.61 18.44 23.23
C LEU A 109 -12.15 19.84 22.84
N SER A 110 -10.87 20.15 23.05
CA SER A 110 -10.27 21.38 22.55
C SER A 110 -10.35 21.39 21.02
N ALA A 111 -10.72 22.51 20.45
CA ALA A 111 -10.88 22.72 19.02
C ALA A 111 -10.27 24.05 18.59
N LEU A 112 -9.72 24.12 17.40
CA LEU A 112 -9.36 25.38 16.75
C LEU A 112 -10.53 25.87 15.91
N SER A 113 -10.56 27.17 15.63
CA SER A 113 -11.52 27.72 14.67
C SER A 113 -11.27 27.14 13.27
N GLY A 114 -12.33 26.85 12.50
CA GLY A 114 -12.22 26.22 11.18
C GLY A 114 -11.45 27.04 10.15
N ASP A 115 -11.48 28.37 10.26
CA ASP A 115 -10.72 29.30 9.40
C ASP A 115 -9.20 29.17 9.52
N LYS A 116 -8.68 28.55 10.58
CA LYS A 116 -7.25 28.25 10.75
C LYS A 116 -6.79 27.03 9.99
N TYR A 117 -7.71 26.23 9.44
CA TYR A 117 -7.34 25.05 8.70
C TYR A 117 -6.85 25.41 7.29
N PRO A 118 -5.69 24.89 6.84
CA PRO A 118 -5.20 25.13 5.50
C PRO A 118 -6.01 24.29 4.49
N MET A 119 -7.19 24.76 4.12
CA MET A 119 -8.08 24.05 3.20
C MET A 119 -7.39 23.81 1.87
N PRO A 120 -7.23 22.55 1.44
CA PRO A 120 -6.64 22.25 0.15
C PRO A 120 -7.61 22.59 -0.99
N GLU A 121 -7.06 23.13 -2.08
CA GLU A 121 -7.80 23.21 -3.34
C GLU A 121 -7.94 21.79 -3.91
N LEU A 122 -9.16 21.43 -4.27
CA LEU A 122 -9.51 20.13 -4.84
C LEU A 122 -10.26 20.36 -6.15
N PRO A 123 -9.57 20.74 -7.23
CA PRO A 123 -10.18 20.80 -8.54
C PRO A 123 -10.62 19.40 -8.96
N PHE A 124 -11.83 19.28 -9.50
CA PHE A 124 -12.29 18.04 -10.10
C PHE A 124 -11.67 17.86 -11.48
N PRO A 125 -11.23 16.65 -11.84
CA PRO A 125 -10.74 16.38 -13.18
C PRO A 125 -11.90 16.44 -14.20
N ASP A 126 -11.57 16.91 -15.41
CA ASP A 126 -12.53 16.97 -16.53
C ASP A 126 -12.83 15.56 -17.07
N ASP A 127 -11.81 14.71 -17.14
CA ASP A 127 -11.92 13.32 -17.59
C ASP A 127 -11.72 12.35 -16.44
N THR A 128 -12.58 11.32 -16.39
CA THR A 128 -12.56 10.31 -15.34
C THR A 128 -12.70 8.91 -15.90
N LEU A 129 -12.20 7.95 -15.15
CA LEU A 129 -12.25 6.53 -15.46
C LEU A 129 -12.76 5.77 -14.24
N PRO A 130 -13.75 4.88 -14.39
CA PRO A 130 -14.13 3.99 -13.31
C PRO A 130 -13.03 2.97 -13.06
N VAL A 131 -12.70 2.73 -11.79
CA VAL A 131 -11.67 1.79 -11.37
C VAL A 131 -12.08 1.04 -10.11
N SER A 132 -11.77 -0.26 -10.08
CA SER A 132 -12.00 -1.15 -8.94
C SER A 132 -10.72 -1.93 -8.58
N GLY A 133 -10.77 -2.74 -7.50
CA GLY A 133 -9.67 -3.62 -7.11
C GLY A 133 -8.43 -2.92 -6.56
N LEU A 134 -8.54 -1.69 -6.10
CA LEU A 134 -7.40 -0.89 -5.61
C LEU A 134 -6.70 -1.53 -4.41
N ARG A 135 -7.44 -2.20 -3.52
CA ARG A 135 -6.88 -2.91 -2.37
C ARG A 135 -6.00 -4.09 -2.80
N SER A 136 -6.47 -4.89 -3.75
CA SER A 136 -5.69 -6.01 -4.32
C SER A 136 -4.45 -5.51 -5.05
N LEU A 137 -4.54 -4.45 -5.85
CA LEU A 137 -3.38 -3.84 -6.50
C LEU A 137 -2.32 -3.38 -5.49
N ALA A 138 -2.74 -2.69 -4.43
CA ALA A 138 -1.84 -2.24 -3.38
C ALA A 138 -1.18 -3.42 -2.65
N ARG A 139 -1.97 -4.43 -2.26
CA ARG A 139 -1.46 -5.65 -1.61
C ARG A 139 -0.41 -6.35 -2.47
N ASN A 140 -0.65 -6.45 -3.78
CA ASN A 140 0.24 -7.15 -4.68
C ASN A 140 1.52 -6.37 -5.01
N THR A 141 1.54 -5.03 -4.91
CA THR A 141 2.67 -4.24 -5.42
C THR A 141 3.50 -3.54 -4.33
N LEU A 142 2.90 -3.17 -3.20
CA LEU A 142 3.57 -2.31 -2.20
C LEU A 142 4.87 -2.90 -1.61
N PHE A 143 4.98 -4.21 -1.49
CA PHE A 143 6.17 -4.85 -0.94
C PHE A 143 7.41 -4.72 -1.85
N ALA A 144 7.20 -4.53 -3.15
CA ALA A 144 8.25 -4.40 -4.14
C ALA A 144 8.75 -2.96 -4.33
N VAL A 145 8.16 -1.99 -3.62
CA VAL A 145 8.60 -0.58 -3.65
C VAL A 145 9.94 -0.43 -2.93
N ALA A 146 10.76 0.50 -3.38
CA ALA A 146 12.04 0.80 -2.74
C ALA A 146 11.87 1.39 -1.33
N GLU A 147 12.77 0.99 -0.42
CA GLU A 147 12.81 1.50 0.96
C GLU A 147 13.31 2.94 1.03
N ASP A 148 13.14 3.60 2.19
CA ASP A 148 13.41 5.03 2.36
C ASP A 148 14.85 5.47 2.06
N GLY A 149 15.85 4.60 2.15
CA GLY A 149 17.26 4.90 1.84
C GLY A 149 17.59 5.06 0.35
N VAL A 150 16.69 4.67 -0.56
CA VAL A 150 16.96 4.75 -2.01
C VAL A 150 16.75 6.16 -2.53
N PRO A 151 17.73 6.77 -3.25
CA PRO A 151 17.67 8.18 -3.66
C PRO A 151 16.81 8.43 -4.92
N SER A 152 16.02 7.45 -5.39
CA SER A 152 15.17 7.57 -6.58
C SER A 152 13.70 7.71 -6.20
N PRO A 153 13.09 8.92 -6.26
CA PRO A 153 11.69 9.11 -5.95
C PRO A 153 10.71 8.23 -6.75
N PRO A 154 10.90 8.00 -8.07
CA PRO A 154 10.04 7.09 -8.83
C PRO A 154 10.01 5.66 -8.30
N MET A 155 11.10 5.15 -7.73
CA MET A 155 11.14 3.79 -7.16
C MET A 155 10.41 3.67 -5.81
N LYS A 156 10.08 4.78 -5.16
CA LYS A 156 9.23 4.83 -3.97
C LYS A 156 7.73 4.92 -4.32
N CYS A 157 7.42 4.82 -5.60
CA CYS A 157 6.06 4.88 -6.13
C CYS A 157 5.64 3.54 -6.72
N VAL A 158 4.34 3.37 -6.81
CA VAL A 158 3.73 2.37 -7.69
C VAL A 158 3.35 3.10 -8.98
N ARG A 159 3.83 2.58 -10.11
CA ARG A 159 3.41 3.03 -11.43
C ARG A 159 2.02 2.45 -11.71
N LEU A 160 1.06 3.31 -11.95
CA LEU A 160 -0.26 2.94 -12.46
C LEU A 160 -0.29 3.26 -13.96
N HIS A 161 -0.68 2.27 -14.75
CA HIS A 161 -0.81 2.38 -16.19
C HIS A 161 -2.18 1.88 -16.62
N VAL A 162 -2.95 2.72 -17.27
CA VAL A 162 -4.22 2.35 -17.91
C VAL A 162 -4.00 2.31 -19.41
N GLY A 163 -4.29 1.18 -20.01
CA GLY A 163 -4.12 0.93 -21.43
C GLY A 163 -5.29 0.13 -22.02
N PRO A 164 -5.13 -0.42 -23.24
CA PRO A 164 -6.15 -1.24 -23.89
C PRO A 164 -6.56 -2.47 -23.07
N ASP A 165 -5.61 -3.03 -22.30
CA ASP A 165 -5.81 -4.25 -21.50
C ASP A 165 -6.40 -3.98 -20.11
N GLY A 166 -6.63 -2.71 -19.76
CA GLY A 166 -7.10 -2.28 -18.44
C GLY A 166 -6.02 -1.62 -17.59
N LEU A 167 -6.29 -1.56 -16.28
CA LEU A 167 -5.37 -1.01 -15.29
C LEU A 167 -4.27 -2.02 -14.93
N LYS A 168 -3.03 -1.57 -14.91
CA LYS A 168 -1.86 -2.32 -14.44
C LYS A 168 -1.11 -1.51 -13.40
N ALA A 169 -0.58 -2.19 -12.39
CA ALA A 169 0.28 -1.58 -11.40
C ALA A 169 1.65 -2.25 -11.42
N SER A 170 2.72 -1.46 -11.30
CA SER A 170 4.10 -1.96 -11.27
C SER A 170 4.88 -1.29 -10.15
N ALA A 171 5.70 -2.07 -9.45
CA ALA A 171 6.61 -1.58 -8.43
C ALA A 171 7.99 -2.24 -8.58
N SER A 172 9.05 -1.54 -8.20
CA SER A 172 10.41 -2.06 -8.21
C SER A 172 11.28 -1.38 -7.18
N ASN A 173 12.15 -2.14 -6.53
CA ASN A 173 13.19 -1.63 -5.65
C ASN A 173 14.62 -1.76 -6.26
N GLY A 174 14.71 -2.12 -7.54
CA GLY A 174 15.97 -2.36 -8.24
C GLY A 174 16.47 -3.79 -8.16
N PHE A 175 15.97 -4.61 -7.22
CA PHE A 175 16.32 -6.02 -7.07
C PHE A 175 15.16 -6.95 -7.37
N CYS A 176 13.95 -6.49 -7.15
CA CYS A 176 12.74 -7.18 -7.57
C CYS A 176 11.79 -6.24 -8.30
N ILE A 177 10.93 -6.84 -9.10
CA ILE A 177 9.85 -6.17 -9.82
C ILE A 177 8.58 -6.95 -9.55
N MET A 178 7.52 -6.22 -9.28
CA MET A 178 6.17 -6.76 -9.21
C MET A 178 5.26 -6.03 -10.17
N GLU A 179 4.57 -6.78 -11.02
CA GLU A 179 3.48 -6.27 -11.85
C GLU A 179 2.20 -7.01 -11.52
N ALA A 180 1.11 -6.26 -11.41
CA ALA A 180 -0.22 -6.79 -11.14
C ALA A 180 -1.22 -6.18 -12.12
N ASP A 181 -2.01 -7.05 -12.75
CA ASP A 181 -3.15 -6.62 -13.55
C ASP A 181 -4.32 -6.30 -12.60
N GLY A 182 -4.93 -5.15 -12.81
CA GLY A 182 -6.10 -4.67 -12.07
C GLY A 182 -7.38 -4.78 -12.87
N ASP A 183 -8.20 -3.74 -12.80
CA ASP A 183 -9.49 -3.67 -13.46
C ASP A 183 -9.35 -3.68 -14.99
N LYS A 184 -9.81 -4.75 -15.63
CA LYS A 184 -9.83 -4.89 -17.10
C LYS A 184 -10.88 -4.01 -17.77
N GLN A 185 -11.86 -3.52 -17.02
CA GLN A 185 -12.90 -2.62 -17.52
C GLN A 185 -12.40 -1.17 -17.62
N CYS A 186 -11.38 -0.81 -16.83
CA CYS A 186 -10.77 0.50 -16.84
C CYS A 186 -10.01 0.71 -18.16
N LYS A 187 -10.57 1.52 -19.05
CA LYS A 187 -10.02 1.80 -20.39
C LYS A 187 -9.62 3.26 -20.50
N GLY A 188 -8.44 3.52 -21.01
CA GLY A 188 -7.90 4.86 -21.18
C GLY A 188 -6.45 4.83 -21.60
N GLN A 189 -5.79 5.98 -21.48
CA GLN A 189 -4.36 6.10 -21.70
C GLN A 189 -3.78 7.02 -20.62
N ILE A 190 -3.44 6.43 -19.49
CA ILE A 190 -2.88 7.12 -18.32
C ILE A 190 -1.64 6.37 -17.85
N GLU A 191 -0.56 7.11 -17.61
CA GLU A 191 0.61 6.60 -16.89
C GLU A 191 1.00 7.60 -15.80
N LEU A 192 1.10 7.14 -14.56
CA LEU A 192 1.39 7.99 -13.43
C LEU A 192 2.14 7.25 -12.32
N LEU A 193 2.83 8.02 -11.47
CA LEU A 193 3.58 7.53 -10.33
C LEU A 193 2.90 7.97 -9.03
N LEU A 194 2.21 7.02 -8.40
CA LEU A 194 1.55 7.25 -7.12
C LEU A 194 2.49 6.83 -5.98
N PRO A 195 2.82 7.74 -5.02
CA PRO A 195 3.63 7.37 -3.86
C PRO A 195 3.04 6.15 -3.15
N ALA A 196 3.89 5.19 -2.77
CA ALA A 196 3.46 3.96 -2.10
C ALA A 196 2.65 4.25 -0.83
N ARG A 197 3.02 5.29 -0.09
CA ARG A 197 2.30 5.74 1.11
C ARG A 197 0.87 6.17 0.76
N SER A 198 0.68 6.90 -0.34
CA SER A 198 -0.64 7.35 -0.79
C SER A 198 -1.51 6.17 -1.22
N LEU A 199 -0.95 5.23 -1.99
CA LEU A 199 -1.65 4.01 -2.38
C LEU A 199 -2.04 3.15 -1.16
N LYS A 200 -1.16 3.04 -0.15
CA LYS A 200 -1.46 2.32 1.09
C LYS A 200 -2.65 2.93 1.85
N VAL A 201 -2.72 4.26 1.92
CA VAL A 201 -3.86 4.95 2.54
C VAL A 201 -5.13 4.70 1.71
N LEU A 202 -5.10 4.91 0.40
CA LEU A 202 -6.23 4.67 -0.49
C LEU A 202 -6.77 3.24 -0.37
N ALA A 203 -5.89 2.24 -0.41
CA ALA A 203 -6.24 0.82 -0.24
C ALA A 203 -6.90 0.52 1.12
N SER A 204 -6.56 1.27 2.16
CA SER A 204 -7.18 1.13 3.47
C SER A 204 -8.60 1.72 3.56
N LEU A 205 -8.97 2.57 2.59
CA LEU A 205 -10.29 3.20 2.49
C LEU A 205 -11.24 2.40 1.59
N SER A 206 -10.72 1.50 0.76
CA SER A 206 -11.47 0.79 -0.27
C SER A 206 -11.61 -0.70 0.02
N ASN A 207 -12.63 -1.33 -0.54
CA ASN A 207 -12.73 -2.78 -0.72
C ASN A 207 -12.51 -3.11 -2.19
N ASP A 208 -12.24 -4.37 -2.52
CA ASP A 208 -11.97 -4.77 -3.91
C ASP A 208 -13.19 -4.63 -4.83
N SER A 209 -14.40 -4.65 -4.26
CA SER A 209 -15.67 -4.45 -4.99
C SER A 209 -16.05 -2.98 -5.17
N ASP A 210 -15.40 -2.06 -4.46
CA ASP A 210 -15.75 -0.64 -4.55
C ASP A 210 -15.27 -0.08 -5.89
N VAL A 211 -16.15 0.67 -6.55
CA VAL A 211 -15.83 1.39 -7.79
C VAL A 211 -15.62 2.87 -7.46
N TYR A 212 -14.48 3.37 -7.89
CA TYR A 212 -14.10 4.78 -7.77
C TYR A 212 -14.02 5.42 -9.15
N GLU A 213 -14.43 6.65 -9.24
CA GLU A 213 -14.05 7.49 -10.37
C GLU A 213 -12.63 8.01 -10.13
N MET A 214 -11.74 7.75 -11.06
CA MET A 214 -10.34 8.16 -11.04
C MET A 214 -10.07 9.20 -12.11
N GLY A 215 -9.45 10.29 -11.75
CA GLY A 215 -9.01 11.30 -12.70
C GLY A 215 -7.78 12.05 -12.24
N VAL A 216 -7.11 12.72 -13.16
CA VAL A 216 -5.89 13.50 -12.91
C VAL A 216 -6.20 14.97 -13.10
N THR A 217 -5.78 15.80 -12.15
CA THR A 217 -5.88 17.24 -12.25
C THR A 217 -4.59 17.90 -11.77
N GLY A 218 -3.94 18.67 -12.64
CA GLY A 218 -2.63 19.24 -12.37
C GLY A 218 -1.60 18.14 -12.04
N LYS A 219 -1.08 18.17 -10.81
CA LYS A 219 -0.11 17.20 -10.30
C LYS A 219 -0.72 16.22 -9.28
N SER A 220 -2.03 16.11 -9.25
CA SER A 220 -2.76 15.27 -8.28
C SER A 220 -3.62 14.25 -8.97
N LEU A 221 -3.65 13.05 -8.39
CA LEU A 221 -4.60 12.01 -8.71
C LEU A 221 -5.78 12.15 -7.75
N VAL A 222 -6.99 12.10 -8.28
CA VAL A 222 -8.22 12.20 -7.49
C VAL A 222 -9.03 10.92 -7.70
N PHE A 223 -9.48 10.33 -6.59
CA PHE A 223 -10.44 9.24 -6.55
C PHE A 223 -11.65 9.70 -5.76
N TRP A 224 -12.85 9.39 -6.25
CA TRP A 224 -14.07 9.62 -5.47
C TRP A 224 -15.11 8.52 -5.71
N SER A 225 -15.91 8.28 -4.69
CA SER A 225 -17.04 7.38 -4.71
C SER A 225 -18.09 7.89 -3.73
N GLY A 226 -19.28 8.25 -4.24
CA GLY A 226 -20.33 8.81 -3.42
C GLY A 226 -19.87 10.07 -2.67
N THR A 227 -19.76 9.97 -1.35
CA THR A 227 -19.41 11.09 -0.45
C THR A 227 -17.94 11.10 -0.02
N LEU A 228 -17.14 10.13 -0.48
CA LEU A 228 -15.71 10.04 -0.19
C LEU A 228 -14.89 10.54 -1.37
N LEU A 229 -14.00 11.48 -1.10
CA LEU A 229 -12.99 11.96 -2.04
C LEU A 229 -11.60 11.74 -1.42
N PHE A 230 -10.73 11.15 -2.20
CA PHE A 230 -9.30 11.01 -1.91
C PHE A 230 -8.49 11.72 -2.99
N SER A 231 -7.54 12.54 -2.61
CA SER A 231 -6.59 13.13 -3.53
C SER A 231 -5.17 12.88 -3.07
N ALA A 232 -4.27 12.59 -4.00
CA ALA A 232 -2.85 12.37 -3.72
C ALA A 232 -1.97 13.07 -4.76
N ARG A 233 -0.89 13.71 -4.28
CA ARG A 233 0.11 14.32 -5.14
C ARG A 233 0.91 13.25 -5.84
N LEU A 234 1.08 13.39 -7.16
CA LEU A 234 1.87 12.52 -8.01
C LEU A 234 3.35 12.90 -7.97
N VAL A 235 4.21 11.92 -8.23
CA VAL A 235 5.66 12.13 -8.40
C VAL A 235 5.97 12.22 -9.88
N GLU A 236 6.75 13.21 -10.25
CA GLU A 236 7.30 13.35 -11.60
C GLU A 236 8.60 12.53 -11.73
N GLY A 237 8.80 11.91 -12.87
CA GLY A 237 10.02 11.16 -13.14
C GLY A 237 9.80 9.97 -14.06
N LYS A 238 10.89 9.28 -14.40
CA LYS A 238 10.84 8.09 -15.24
C LYS A 238 10.92 6.83 -14.38
N PHE A 239 9.89 6.00 -14.45
CA PHE A 239 9.91 4.68 -13.84
C PHE A 239 10.84 3.74 -14.63
N PRO A 240 11.53 2.78 -13.99
CA PRO A 240 12.33 1.78 -14.68
C PRO A 240 11.51 1.01 -15.75
N ASN A 241 12.15 0.68 -16.87
CA ASN A 241 11.51 -0.12 -17.91
C ASN A 241 11.39 -1.58 -17.46
N THR A 242 10.32 -1.91 -16.75
CA THR A 242 10.05 -3.27 -16.26
C THR A 242 9.60 -4.21 -17.37
N SER A 243 8.84 -3.72 -18.34
CA SER A 243 8.33 -4.53 -19.46
C SER A 243 9.46 -5.13 -20.28
N GLY A 244 10.52 -4.36 -20.55
CA GLY A 244 11.68 -4.85 -21.30
C GLY A 244 12.40 -6.02 -20.63
N ILE A 245 12.34 -6.16 -19.31
CA ILE A 245 12.91 -7.29 -18.60
C ILE A 245 12.11 -8.57 -18.90
N PHE A 246 10.79 -8.50 -18.87
CA PHE A 246 9.93 -9.63 -19.20
C PHE A 246 10.01 -10.04 -20.68
N GLU A 247 10.18 -9.08 -21.59
CA GLU A 247 10.31 -9.32 -23.03
C GLU A 247 11.65 -9.98 -23.38
N GLN A 248 12.73 -9.62 -22.69
CA GLN A 248 14.08 -10.16 -22.92
C GLN A 248 14.33 -11.45 -22.16
N PHE A 249 13.48 -11.81 -21.20
CA PHE A 249 13.62 -13.02 -20.40
C PHE A 249 13.52 -14.28 -21.28
N LYS A 250 14.50 -15.16 -21.15
CA LYS A 250 14.53 -16.47 -21.81
C LYS A 250 14.62 -17.56 -20.76
N CYS A 251 13.49 -18.24 -20.54
CA CYS A 251 13.44 -19.38 -19.63
C CYS A 251 14.41 -20.48 -20.07
N GLN A 252 15.32 -20.85 -19.19
CA GLN A 252 16.26 -21.97 -19.38
C GLN A 252 15.96 -23.10 -18.41
N TYR A 253 15.58 -22.78 -17.20
CA TYR A 253 15.27 -23.75 -16.14
C TYR A 253 13.86 -23.48 -15.63
N SER A 254 13.09 -24.53 -15.38
CA SER A 254 11.73 -24.44 -14.91
C SER A 254 11.46 -25.46 -13.81
N VAL A 255 10.81 -25.01 -12.75
CA VAL A 255 10.49 -25.82 -11.57
C VAL A 255 9.04 -25.59 -11.18
N HIS A 256 8.29 -26.68 -11.03
CA HIS A 256 6.94 -26.67 -10.52
C HIS A 256 6.92 -27.16 -9.07
N LEU A 257 6.34 -26.38 -8.19
CA LEU A 257 6.34 -26.66 -6.76
C LEU A 257 5.08 -26.15 -6.05
N ASP A 258 4.89 -26.63 -4.84
CA ASP A 258 3.85 -26.14 -3.93
C ASP A 258 4.36 -24.90 -3.19
N ALA A 259 3.62 -23.80 -3.28
CA ALA A 259 4.03 -22.53 -2.67
C ALA A 259 4.15 -22.64 -1.13
N ALA A 260 3.28 -23.42 -0.47
CA ALA A 260 3.33 -23.59 0.97
C ALA A 260 4.55 -24.39 1.44
N GLU A 261 5.00 -25.39 0.67
CA GLU A 261 6.23 -26.12 0.98
C GLU A 261 7.45 -25.22 0.81
N PHE A 262 7.49 -24.43 -0.25
CA PHE A 262 8.58 -23.49 -0.49
C PHE A 262 8.64 -22.38 0.56
N ILE A 263 7.49 -21.83 0.97
CA ILE A 263 7.42 -20.85 2.09
C ILE A 263 8.03 -21.45 3.36
N ARG A 264 7.64 -22.66 3.75
CA ARG A 264 8.20 -23.33 4.94
C ARG A 264 9.71 -23.51 4.86
N ALA A 265 10.23 -23.94 3.70
CA ALA A 265 11.66 -24.09 3.48
C ALA A 265 12.42 -22.77 3.56
N LEU A 266 11.85 -21.71 3.00
CA LEU A 266 12.41 -20.34 3.09
C LEU A 266 12.39 -19.81 4.53
N GLU A 267 11.32 -20.04 5.29
CA GLU A 267 11.22 -19.61 6.70
C GLU A 267 12.24 -20.31 7.59
N VAL A 268 12.52 -21.60 7.35
CA VAL A 268 13.62 -22.33 8.02
C VAL A 268 14.96 -21.69 7.68
N ALA A 269 15.21 -21.39 6.40
CA ALA A 269 16.47 -20.78 5.99
C ALA A 269 16.63 -19.35 6.51
N GLU A 270 15.54 -18.56 6.48
CA GLU A 270 15.52 -17.19 6.97
C GLU A 270 15.90 -17.07 8.45
N SER A 271 15.55 -18.08 9.28
CA SER A 271 15.82 -18.07 10.73
C SER A 271 17.30 -18.01 11.10
N VAL A 272 18.18 -18.42 10.20
CA VAL A 272 19.65 -18.39 10.38
C VAL A 272 20.36 -17.52 9.35
N SER A 273 19.63 -16.86 8.45
CA SER A 273 20.22 -16.02 7.42
C SER A 273 20.87 -14.75 8.03
N GLU A 274 21.85 -14.19 7.32
CA GLU A 274 22.44 -12.90 7.68
C GLU A 274 21.47 -11.73 7.45
N SER A 275 21.87 -10.54 7.87
CA SER A 275 21.08 -9.30 7.70
C SER A 275 20.71 -8.95 6.25
N ASN A 276 21.41 -9.55 5.28
CA ASN A 276 21.12 -9.42 3.85
C ASN A 276 20.02 -10.38 3.36
N HIS A 277 19.52 -11.27 4.24
CA HIS A 277 18.47 -12.27 3.95
C HIS A 277 18.82 -13.20 2.78
N ARG A 278 20.11 -13.54 2.60
CA ARG A 278 20.55 -14.38 1.49
C ARG A 278 20.29 -15.84 1.79
N VAL A 279 19.61 -16.52 0.86
CA VAL A 279 19.42 -17.96 0.85
C VAL A 279 19.97 -18.55 -0.45
N GLU A 280 20.39 -19.81 -0.40
CA GLU A 280 20.86 -20.60 -1.51
C GLU A 280 19.76 -21.58 -1.94
N LEU A 281 19.49 -21.67 -3.23
CA LEU A 281 18.64 -22.69 -3.85
C LEU A 281 19.52 -23.67 -4.62
N THR A 282 19.51 -24.94 -4.21
CA THR A 282 20.17 -26.06 -4.89
C THR A 282 19.10 -26.96 -5.50
N PHE A 283 19.33 -27.42 -6.73
CA PHE A 283 18.34 -28.13 -7.54
C PHE A 283 18.76 -29.58 -7.71
N GLY A 284 17.94 -30.52 -7.21
CA GLY A 284 18.05 -31.97 -7.48
C GLY A 284 17.09 -32.39 -8.60
N GLU A 285 16.98 -33.70 -8.85
CA GLU A 285 16.08 -34.21 -9.89
C GLU A 285 14.59 -34.05 -9.54
N HIS A 286 14.26 -34.27 -8.26
CA HIS A 286 12.87 -34.23 -7.78
C HIS A 286 12.67 -33.37 -6.52
N GLU A 287 13.67 -32.60 -6.17
CA GLU A 287 13.66 -31.76 -4.99
C GLU A 287 14.44 -30.46 -5.18
N ILE A 288 14.10 -29.46 -4.38
CA ILE A 288 14.90 -28.26 -4.18
C ILE A 288 15.29 -28.21 -2.71
N THR A 289 16.52 -27.84 -2.45
CA THR A 289 17.02 -27.57 -1.12
C THR A 289 17.19 -26.05 -0.95
N VAL A 290 16.56 -25.48 0.06
CA VAL A 290 16.81 -24.10 0.49
C VAL A 290 17.76 -24.15 1.67
N SER A 291 18.88 -23.45 1.57
CA SER A 291 19.86 -23.37 2.66
C SER A 291 20.31 -21.95 2.95
N ALA A 292 20.72 -21.71 4.17
CA ALA A 292 21.36 -20.47 4.60
C ALA A 292 22.47 -20.78 5.59
N GLU A 293 23.49 -19.93 5.60
CA GLU A 293 24.62 -20.01 6.49
C GLU A 293 24.99 -18.62 7.01
N SER A 294 25.26 -18.52 8.30
CA SER A 294 25.72 -17.31 8.97
C SER A 294 26.69 -17.68 10.11
N ALA A 295 27.21 -16.68 10.78
CA ALA A 295 28.01 -16.89 12.00
C ALA A 295 27.25 -17.64 13.11
N CYS A 296 25.92 -17.63 13.10
CA CYS A 296 25.07 -18.30 14.10
C CYS A 296 24.79 -19.77 13.80
N GLY A 297 25.05 -20.22 12.56
CA GLY A 297 24.80 -21.62 12.16
C GLY A 297 24.41 -21.79 10.70
N ARG A 298 23.99 -23.00 10.37
CA ARG A 298 23.56 -23.38 9.04
C ARG A 298 22.20 -24.08 9.11
N SER A 299 21.34 -23.80 8.13
CA SER A 299 20.08 -24.51 7.91
C SER A 299 20.04 -25.11 6.51
N SER A 300 19.26 -26.17 6.37
CA SER A 300 19.00 -26.83 5.09
C SER A 300 17.60 -27.43 5.14
N ALA A 301 16.76 -27.10 4.18
CA ALA A 301 15.37 -27.55 4.11
C ALA A 301 15.07 -28.06 2.68
N PRO A 302 15.18 -29.39 2.44
CA PRO A 302 14.75 -29.99 1.19
C PRO A 302 13.22 -30.10 1.12
N PHE A 303 12.65 -29.95 -0.06
CA PHE A 303 11.25 -30.20 -0.34
C PHE A 303 11.03 -30.69 -1.78
N LYS A 304 9.89 -31.34 -2.01
CA LYS A 304 9.60 -31.95 -3.32
C LYS A 304 9.25 -30.87 -4.36
N ALA A 305 9.84 -31.01 -5.54
CA ALA A 305 9.57 -30.19 -6.70
C ALA A 305 9.75 -30.98 -7.99
N LEU A 306 8.97 -30.63 -9.02
CA LEU A 306 9.18 -31.15 -10.35
C LEU A 306 10.16 -30.23 -11.08
N VAL A 307 11.39 -30.67 -11.20
CA VAL A 307 12.46 -29.91 -11.87
C VAL A 307 12.53 -30.38 -13.31
N LEU A 308 12.19 -29.54 -14.28
CA LEU A 308 12.21 -29.89 -15.70
C LEU A 308 13.63 -29.81 -16.28
N ASN A 309 14.36 -28.77 -15.90
CA ASN A 309 15.78 -28.61 -16.19
C ASN A 309 16.44 -28.04 -14.94
N ALA A 310 17.52 -28.69 -14.47
CA ALA A 310 18.25 -28.26 -13.29
C ALA A 310 19.49 -27.41 -13.66
N PRO A 311 19.69 -26.25 -13.06
CA PRO A 311 20.98 -25.56 -13.16
C PRO A 311 22.04 -26.38 -12.41
N LYS A 312 23.26 -26.37 -12.94
CA LYS A 312 24.41 -27.09 -12.32
C LYS A 312 24.98 -26.35 -11.10
N GLN A 313 24.69 -25.06 -10.98
CA GLN A 313 25.17 -24.22 -9.89
C GLN A 313 23.99 -23.70 -9.08
N PRO A 314 24.18 -23.48 -7.77
CA PRO A 314 23.14 -22.91 -6.94
C PRO A 314 22.86 -21.44 -7.33
N PHE A 315 21.64 -21.00 -7.06
CA PHE A 315 21.24 -19.60 -7.17
C PHE A 315 20.99 -19.02 -5.78
N TYR A 316 21.28 -17.73 -5.61
CA TYR A 316 21.16 -17.03 -4.35
C TYR A 316 20.11 -15.93 -4.45
N TYR A 317 19.20 -15.85 -3.47
CA TYR A 317 18.13 -14.84 -3.47
C TYR A 317 17.95 -14.19 -2.10
N ASN A 318 17.31 -13.04 -2.09
CA ASN A 318 16.79 -12.43 -0.87
C ASN A 318 15.49 -13.15 -0.48
N SER A 319 15.54 -13.95 0.58
CA SER A 319 14.40 -14.73 1.06
C SER A 319 13.23 -13.88 1.50
N ARG A 320 13.48 -12.72 2.13
CA ARG A 320 12.43 -11.84 2.63
C ARG A 320 11.52 -11.33 1.50
N LYS A 321 12.11 -10.87 0.39
CA LYS A 321 11.34 -10.41 -0.76
C LYS A 321 10.60 -11.54 -1.47
N LEU A 322 11.21 -12.69 -1.53
CA LEU A 322 10.57 -13.89 -2.09
C LEU A 322 9.40 -14.35 -1.22
N LEU A 323 9.55 -14.36 0.11
CA LEU A 323 8.47 -14.68 1.05
C LEU A 323 7.31 -13.68 0.98
N GLU A 324 7.59 -12.37 0.84
CA GLU A 324 6.56 -11.35 0.67
C GLU A 324 5.71 -11.62 -0.57
N TYR A 325 6.32 -12.04 -1.68
CA TYR A 325 5.61 -12.45 -2.90
C TYR A 325 4.84 -13.76 -2.69
N LEU A 326 5.50 -14.81 -2.22
CA LEU A 326 4.92 -16.16 -2.11
C LEU A 326 3.70 -16.20 -1.16
N ARG A 327 3.65 -15.35 -0.15
CA ARG A 327 2.49 -15.23 0.75
C ARG A 327 1.23 -14.68 0.06
N LEU A 328 1.35 -14.13 -1.15
CA LEU A 328 0.21 -13.77 -2.00
C LEU A 328 -0.33 -14.97 -2.77
N GLU A 329 0.50 -15.99 -2.96
CA GLU A 329 0.21 -17.20 -3.71
C GLU A 329 -0.35 -18.29 -2.79
N LYS A 330 -1.34 -19.06 -3.27
CA LYS A 330 -2.00 -20.09 -2.46
C LYS A 330 -1.89 -21.49 -3.02
N GLU A 331 -1.39 -21.62 -4.25
CA GLU A 331 -1.42 -22.85 -5.02
C GLU A 331 -0.02 -23.27 -5.52
N LYS A 332 0.00 -24.22 -6.45
CA LYS A 332 1.20 -24.60 -7.16
C LYS A 332 1.67 -23.47 -8.06
N ILE A 333 2.94 -23.19 -8.00
CA ILE A 333 3.59 -22.15 -8.80
C ILE A 333 4.69 -22.74 -9.67
N THR A 334 5.03 -22.00 -10.72
CA THR A 334 6.17 -22.29 -11.57
C THR A 334 7.23 -21.23 -11.39
N LEU A 335 8.42 -21.64 -10.97
CA LEU A 335 9.61 -20.80 -10.97
C LEU A 335 10.32 -20.97 -12.30
N GLU A 336 10.54 -19.89 -13.02
CA GLU A 336 11.31 -19.87 -14.26
C GLU A 336 12.61 -19.12 -14.03
N PHE A 337 13.72 -19.65 -14.54
CA PHE A 337 15.04 -19.02 -14.41
C PHE A 337 15.71 -18.90 -15.77
N ASP A 338 16.41 -17.79 -15.98
CA ASP A 338 17.33 -17.67 -17.10
C ASP A 338 18.69 -18.33 -16.77
N LYS A 339 19.63 -18.29 -17.70
CA LYS A 339 20.98 -18.85 -17.52
C LYS A 339 21.80 -18.18 -16.42
N PHE A 340 21.43 -16.98 -16.00
CA PHE A 340 22.13 -16.22 -14.97
C PHE A 340 21.43 -16.26 -13.61
N GLY A 341 20.29 -16.94 -13.53
CA GLY A 341 19.50 -17.05 -12.31
C GLY A 341 18.50 -15.92 -12.11
N LEU A 342 18.18 -15.13 -13.14
CA LEU A 342 17.03 -14.21 -13.03
C LEU A 342 15.77 -15.04 -12.84
N LEU A 343 15.14 -14.89 -11.67
CA LEU A 343 13.90 -15.60 -11.31
C LEU A 343 12.69 -14.83 -11.84
N VAL A 344 11.82 -15.52 -12.54
CA VAL A 344 10.50 -15.03 -12.95
C VAL A 344 9.43 -15.98 -12.46
N VAL A 345 8.36 -15.45 -11.89
CA VAL A 345 7.16 -16.20 -11.53
C VAL A 345 5.95 -15.51 -12.14
N ARG A 346 5.09 -16.29 -12.79
CA ARG A 346 3.81 -15.83 -13.35
C ARG A 346 2.68 -16.60 -12.70
N SER A 347 1.76 -15.88 -12.07
CA SER A 347 0.62 -16.48 -11.40
C SER A 347 -0.62 -15.61 -11.58
N GLY A 348 -1.63 -16.15 -12.27
CA GLY A 348 -2.87 -15.44 -12.51
C GLY A 348 -2.67 -14.05 -13.12
N SER A 349 -3.01 -13.02 -12.34
CA SER A 349 -2.89 -11.60 -12.70
C SER A 349 -1.57 -10.96 -12.26
N THR A 350 -0.61 -11.74 -11.75
CA THR A 350 0.64 -11.22 -11.20
C THR A 350 1.87 -11.72 -11.95
N ARG A 351 2.91 -10.89 -12.01
CA ARG A 351 4.23 -11.24 -12.53
C ARG A 351 5.29 -10.70 -11.59
N TYR A 352 6.13 -11.59 -11.10
CA TYR A 352 7.21 -11.28 -10.19
C TYR A 352 8.56 -11.60 -10.82
N VAL A 353 9.54 -10.72 -10.61
CA VAL A 353 10.94 -10.92 -11.00
C VAL A 353 11.82 -10.67 -9.79
N GLN A 354 12.82 -11.50 -9.60
CA GLN A 354 13.88 -11.23 -8.63
C GLN A 354 15.25 -11.50 -9.23
N SER A 355 16.14 -10.53 -9.10
CA SER A 355 17.54 -10.68 -9.49
C SER A 355 18.27 -11.59 -8.50
N PRO A 356 19.17 -12.48 -8.98
CA PRO A 356 20.01 -13.28 -8.10
C PRO A 356 20.98 -12.39 -7.32
N MET A 357 21.31 -12.82 -6.12
CA MET A 357 22.38 -12.25 -5.31
C MET A 357 23.72 -12.89 -5.69
N ARG A 358 24.81 -12.20 -5.39
CA ARG A 358 26.15 -12.79 -5.54
C ARG A 358 26.36 -13.93 -4.55
N ALA A 359 27.04 -14.97 -5.01
CA ALA A 359 27.52 -16.04 -4.12
C ALA A 359 28.36 -15.47 -2.97
N PRO A 360 28.35 -16.10 -1.77
CA PRO A 360 29.24 -15.71 -0.70
C PRO A 360 30.68 -15.78 -1.17
N VAL A 361 31.49 -14.81 -0.83
CA VAL A 361 32.95 -14.90 -1.02
C VAL A 361 33.42 -15.99 -0.06
N GLN A 362 33.89 -17.12 -0.59
CA GLN A 362 34.55 -18.13 0.24
C GLN A 362 35.71 -17.42 0.95
N ALA A 363 35.69 -17.40 2.27
CA ALA A 363 36.88 -17.03 3.01
C ALA A 363 37.98 -17.98 2.57
N ALA A 364 39.02 -17.44 1.94
CA ALA A 364 40.19 -18.24 1.59
C ALA A 364 40.62 -18.94 2.89
N GLU A 365 40.60 -20.29 2.88
CA GLU A 365 41.19 -21.08 3.93
C GLU A 365 42.66 -20.62 4.03
N THR A 366 42.95 -19.73 4.98
CA THR A 366 44.31 -19.47 5.39
C THR A 366 44.76 -20.74 6.06
N GLY A 367 45.32 -21.65 5.23
CA GLY A 367 46.09 -22.80 5.69
C GLY A 367 47.14 -22.28 6.66
N LYS A 368 46.93 -22.49 7.94
CA LYS A 368 48.01 -22.60 8.89
C LYS A 368 48.51 -24.02 8.83
N ALA A 369 49.50 -24.24 7.98
CA ALA A 369 50.50 -25.28 8.21
C ALA A 369 51.36 -24.80 9.43
N ALA A 370 51.34 -25.52 10.50
CA ALA A 370 52.42 -25.65 11.47
C ALA A 370 52.25 -26.94 12.25
#